data_a6101fc3787f46649bb2838a8a619ad5
#
_entry.id   a6101fc3787f46649bb2838a8a619ad5
#
_cell.length_a   1.000
_cell.length_b   1.000
_cell.length_c   1.000
_cell.angle_alpha   90.00
_cell.angle_beta   90.00
_cell.angle_gamma   90.00
#
_symmetry.space_group_name_H-M   'P 1'
#
loop_
_entity.id
_entity.type
_entity.pdbx_description
1 polymer ?
#
loop_
_entity_poly.entity_id
_entity_poly.type
_entity_poly.pdbx_seq_one_letter_code
_entity_poly.pdbx_strand_id
1 'polypeptide(L)'
;RLTHILTIHHHTDHVEANLALKEKFDLEIIGPVNEAVAIPGLDNSVMEGDEFQFGNHTVCVIETPGHTAGHICYYFPDDKILFAADTLFALGCGRLFERPAADMWHSLQKLAALPDETAVYFGHEYTLSNARFAISIDPDNVRLQDRVRDIEEARAAGRFTIPTTIGLEKETNPFLRATDPAIRRNLLMETKSNEEVFAEIRKRKDNF
;
A
#
# COMPACT_ATOMS: atom_id res chain seq x y z
N ARG A 1 19.57 -11.90 -14.83
CA ARG A 1 18.64 -13.02 -15.07
C ARG A 1 17.51 -12.90 -14.05
N LEU A 2 16.25 -13.02 -14.48
CA LEU A 2 15.11 -13.17 -13.55
C LEU A 2 15.18 -14.57 -12.91
N THR A 3 14.93 -14.63 -11.59
CA THR A 3 15.02 -15.85 -10.79
C THR A 3 13.78 -16.11 -9.94
N HIS A 4 13.08 -15.04 -9.53
CA HIS A 4 11.93 -15.14 -8.64
C HIS A 4 10.81 -14.17 -9.04
N ILE A 5 9.59 -14.52 -8.63
CA ILE A 5 8.44 -13.62 -8.53
C ILE A 5 8.05 -13.56 -7.05
N LEU A 6 7.98 -12.35 -6.49
CA LEU A 6 7.45 -12.10 -5.16
C LEU A 6 6.01 -11.60 -5.30
N THR A 7 5.06 -12.51 -5.14
CA THR A 7 3.62 -12.20 -5.23
C THR A 7 3.13 -11.67 -3.89
N ILE A 8 2.35 -10.60 -3.92
CA ILE A 8 1.85 -9.91 -2.73
C ILE A 8 0.40 -10.31 -2.40
N HIS A 9 -0.44 -10.49 -3.42
CA HIS A 9 -1.82 -10.94 -3.28
C HIS A 9 -2.32 -11.57 -4.59
N HIS A 10 -3.52 -12.18 -4.57
CA HIS A 10 -4.01 -13.07 -5.62
C HIS A 10 -4.77 -12.42 -6.79
N HIS A 11 -4.98 -11.09 -6.78
CA HIS A 11 -5.75 -10.46 -7.87
C HIS A 11 -5.09 -10.69 -9.23
N THR A 12 -5.93 -10.87 -10.24
CA THR A 12 -5.53 -11.31 -11.58
C THR A 12 -4.45 -10.43 -12.20
N ASP A 13 -4.56 -9.11 -12.07
CA ASP A 13 -3.61 -8.13 -12.60
C ASP A 13 -2.22 -8.17 -11.91
N HIS A 14 -2.10 -8.90 -10.80
CA HIS A 14 -0.83 -9.14 -10.10
C HIS A 14 -0.26 -10.55 -10.31
N VAL A 15 -1.07 -11.52 -10.78
CA VAL A 15 -0.64 -12.93 -10.88
C VAL A 15 -0.83 -13.56 -12.27
N GLU A 16 -1.53 -12.91 -13.20
CA GLU A 16 -1.86 -13.49 -14.51
C GLU A 16 -0.64 -13.91 -15.34
N ALA A 17 0.50 -13.23 -15.14
CA ALA A 17 1.74 -13.53 -15.84
C ALA A 17 2.59 -14.63 -15.18
N ASN A 18 2.25 -15.09 -13.98
CA ASN A 18 3.08 -15.99 -13.17
C ASN A 18 3.51 -17.24 -13.93
N LEU A 19 2.55 -18.01 -14.48
CA LEU A 19 2.86 -19.26 -15.15
C LEU A 19 3.70 -19.05 -16.41
N ALA A 20 3.36 -18.05 -17.22
CA ALA A 20 4.09 -17.76 -18.45
C ALA A 20 5.54 -17.30 -18.17
N LEU A 21 5.74 -16.49 -17.13
CA LEU A 21 7.07 -16.05 -16.71
C LEU A 21 7.86 -17.22 -16.09
N LYS A 22 7.22 -18.02 -15.26
CA LYS A 22 7.83 -19.21 -14.65
C LYS A 22 8.34 -20.17 -15.71
N GLU A 23 7.50 -20.53 -16.68
CA GLU A 23 7.89 -21.41 -17.79
C GLU A 23 9.05 -20.83 -18.62
N LYS A 24 8.97 -19.53 -18.94
CA LYS A 24 9.95 -18.87 -19.81
C LYS A 24 11.33 -18.71 -19.18
N PHE A 25 11.40 -18.43 -17.88
CA PHE A 25 12.64 -18.05 -17.21
C PHE A 25 13.10 -19.04 -16.14
N ASP A 26 12.35 -20.10 -15.89
CA ASP A 26 12.59 -21.06 -14.81
C ASP A 26 12.65 -20.35 -13.45
N LEU A 27 11.53 -19.71 -13.08
CA LEU A 27 11.41 -18.89 -11.89
C LEU A 27 10.81 -19.65 -10.72
N GLU A 28 11.18 -19.22 -9.52
CA GLU A 28 10.52 -19.58 -8.27
C GLU A 28 9.49 -18.49 -7.90
N ILE A 29 8.28 -18.89 -7.49
CA ILE A 29 7.21 -17.99 -7.09
C ILE A 29 7.00 -18.09 -5.59
N ILE A 30 7.19 -16.97 -4.89
CA ILE A 30 7.01 -16.82 -3.44
C ILE A 30 5.79 -15.92 -3.20
N GLY A 31 4.92 -16.28 -2.25
CA GLY A 31 3.73 -15.48 -1.95
C GLY A 31 3.02 -15.87 -0.65
N PRO A 32 1.92 -15.17 -0.31
CA PRO A 32 1.22 -15.35 0.96
C PRO A 32 0.58 -16.73 1.10
N VAL A 33 0.82 -17.39 2.24
CA VAL A 33 0.24 -18.70 2.56
C VAL A 33 -1.30 -18.66 2.57
N ASN A 34 -1.88 -17.55 3.01
CA ASN A 34 -3.34 -17.39 3.11
C ASN A 34 -4.03 -17.25 1.74
N GLU A 35 -3.27 -17.04 0.67
CA GLU A 35 -3.77 -16.94 -0.72
C GLU A 35 -3.15 -17.99 -1.65
N ALA A 36 -2.44 -18.97 -1.11
CA ALA A 36 -1.66 -19.95 -1.88
C ALA A 36 -2.47 -20.69 -2.95
N VAL A 37 -3.74 -21.00 -2.65
CA VAL A 37 -4.63 -21.73 -3.59
C VAL A 37 -5.01 -20.88 -4.80
N ALA A 38 -5.05 -19.56 -4.64
CA ALA A 38 -5.46 -18.61 -5.68
C ALA A 38 -4.27 -18.05 -6.48
N ILE A 39 -3.02 -18.29 -6.06
CA ILE A 39 -1.82 -17.80 -6.75
C ILE A 39 -1.29 -18.88 -7.70
N PRO A 40 -1.38 -18.67 -9.03
CA PRO A 40 -0.93 -19.67 -10.00
C PRO A 40 0.58 -19.93 -9.90
N GLY A 41 0.95 -21.20 -9.78
CA GLY A 41 2.34 -21.65 -9.83
C GLY A 41 3.18 -21.34 -8.60
N LEU A 42 2.56 -20.99 -7.45
CA LEU A 42 3.24 -20.74 -6.19
C LEU A 42 4.11 -21.94 -5.78
N ASP A 43 5.37 -21.69 -5.46
CA ASP A 43 6.32 -22.71 -4.99
C ASP A 43 6.50 -22.67 -3.48
N ASN A 44 6.71 -21.45 -2.94
CA ASN A 44 6.94 -21.23 -1.52
C ASN A 44 5.94 -20.24 -0.94
N SER A 45 5.37 -20.63 0.20
CA SER A 45 4.44 -19.79 0.96
C SER A 45 5.15 -19.09 2.11
N VAL A 46 4.79 -17.82 2.36
CA VAL A 46 5.31 -17.01 3.48
C VAL A 46 4.17 -16.38 4.26
N MET A 47 4.44 -16.01 5.53
CA MET A 47 3.48 -15.41 6.46
C MET A 47 4.09 -14.29 7.31
N GLU A 48 3.27 -13.67 8.15
CA GLU A 48 3.72 -12.63 9.10
C GLU A 48 4.98 -13.03 9.87
N GLY A 49 5.99 -12.16 9.82
CA GLY A 49 7.23 -12.33 10.56
C GLY A 49 8.25 -13.27 9.95
N ASP A 50 7.93 -13.89 8.80
CA ASP A 50 8.94 -14.66 8.06
C ASP A 50 10.02 -13.73 7.53
N GLU A 51 11.26 -14.25 7.56
CA GLU A 51 12.43 -13.60 6.96
C GLU A 51 13.13 -14.58 6.02
N PHE A 52 13.52 -14.09 4.85
CA PHE A 52 14.30 -14.88 3.88
C PHE A 52 15.34 -14.03 3.17
N GLN A 53 16.31 -14.70 2.53
CA GLN A 53 17.31 -14.01 1.73
C GLN A 53 16.90 -13.93 0.26
N PHE A 54 16.96 -12.73 -0.30
CA PHE A 54 16.78 -12.47 -1.72
C PHE A 54 18.07 -11.86 -2.28
N GLY A 55 18.90 -12.71 -2.88
CA GLY A 55 20.29 -12.34 -3.18
C GLY A 55 21.07 -12.06 -1.90
N ASN A 56 21.57 -10.83 -1.76
CA ASN A 56 22.29 -10.39 -0.58
C ASN A 56 21.44 -9.55 0.39
N HIS A 57 20.13 -9.48 0.15
CA HIS A 57 19.21 -8.64 0.91
C HIS A 57 18.31 -9.48 1.80
N THR A 58 18.11 -9.04 3.03
CA THR A 58 17.08 -9.61 3.91
C THR A 58 15.71 -9.09 3.51
N VAL A 59 14.74 -9.97 3.43
CA VAL A 59 13.34 -9.63 3.19
C VAL A 59 12.50 -10.05 4.38
N CYS A 60 11.76 -9.10 4.97
CA CYS A 60 10.81 -9.35 6.04
C CYS A 60 9.39 -9.31 5.47
N VAL A 61 8.55 -10.25 5.87
CA VAL A 61 7.16 -10.35 5.45
C VAL A 61 6.25 -9.68 6.48
N ILE A 62 5.36 -8.79 6.03
CA ILE A 62 4.38 -8.10 6.86
C ILE A 62 2.99 -8.41 6.30
N GLU A 63 2.14 -9.11 7.06
CA GLU A 63 0.73 -9.29 6.66
C GLU A 63 -0.03 -7.98 6.79
N THR A 64 -0.74 -7.65 5.71
CA THR A 64 -1.51 -6.40 5.58
C THR A 64 -2.94 -6.69 5.06
N PRO A 65 -3.74 -7.47 5.83
CA PRO A 65 -5.11 -7.76 5.43
C PRO A 65 -5.94 -6.48 5.32
N GLY A 66 -6.82 -6.46 4.31
CA GLY A 66 -7.67 -5.29 4.02
C GLY A 66 -8.20 -5.35 2.60
N HIS A 67 -7.34 -5.08 1.64
CA HIS A 67 -7.64 -5.17 0.20
C HIS A 67 -8.03 -6.60 -0.18
N THR A 68 -7.19 -7.59 0.16
CA THR A 68 -7.53 -9.01 0.22
C THR A 68 -7.32 -9.54 1.64
N ALA A 69 -7.80 -10.74 1.93
CA ALA A 69 -7.73 -11.34 3.25
C ALA A 69 -6.31 -11.78 3.62
N GLY A 70 -5.52 -12.20 2.64
CA GLY A 70 -4.16 -12.69 2.83
C GLY A 70 -3.07 -11.79 2.25
N HIS A 71 -3.38 -10.52 1.95
CA HIS A 71 -2.41 -9.57 1.42
C HIS A 71 -1.19 -9.44 2.34
N ILE A 72 0.01 -9.41 1.75
CA ILE A 72 1.27 -9.16 2.45
C ILE A 72 2.00 -7.98 1.84
N CYS A 73 3.02 -7.48 2.54
CA CYS A 73 4.02 -6.56 1.99
C CYS A 73 5.41 -7.18 2.18
N TYR A 74 6.35 -6.88 1.28
CA TYR A 74 7.75 -7.23 1.44
C TYR A 74 8.56 -6.01 1.82
N TYR A 75 9.22 -6.08 2.99
CA TYR A 75 10.08 -5.04 3.51
C TYR A 75 11.55 -5.47 3.44
N PHE A 76 12.39 -4.62 2.87
CA PHE A 76 13.84 -4.77 2.76
C PHE A 76 14.50 -3.78 3.73
N PRO A 77 14.79 -4.20 4.97
CA PRO A 77 15.23 -3.27 6.02
C PRO A 77 16.57 -2.59 5.73
N ASP A 78 17.53 -3.32 5.16
CA ASP A 78 18.84 -2.78 4.85
C ASP A 78 18.81 -1.71 3.74
N ASP A 79 17.88 -1.85 2.80
CA ASP A 79 17.69 -0.92 1.69
C ASP A 79 16.63 0.16 1.99
N LYS A 80 15.87 0.00 3.08
CA LYS A 80 14.72 0.84 3.44
C LYS A 80 13.70 0.92 2.30
N ILE A 81 13.34 -0.24 1.75
CA ILE A 81 12.39 -0.38 0.65
C ILE A 81 11.21 -1.23 1.11
N LEU A 82 10.00 -0.77 0.80
CA LEU A 82 8.76 -1.49 1.01
C LEU A 82 8.02 -1.67 -0.31
N PHE A 83 7.69 -2.92 -0.65
CA PHE A 83 6.76 -3.24 -1.73
C PHE A 83 5.38 -3.47 -1.11
N ALA A 84 4.49 -2.49 -1.27
CA ALA A 84 3.19 -2.44 -0.60
C ALA A 84 2.02 -2.84 -1.50
N ALA A 85 2.24 -3.03 -2.80
CA ALA A 85 1.21 -3.27 -3.82
C ALA A 85 -0.08 -2.47 -3.56
N ASP A 86 -1.17 -3.15 -3.17
CA ASP A 86 -2.49 -2.53 -3.04
C ASP A 86 -2.92 -2.26 -1.58
N THR A 87 -1.98 -2.26 -0.64
CA THR A 87 -2.25 -1.79 0.73
C THR A 87 -2.06 -0.28 0.86
N LEU A 88 -0.87 0.26 0.53
CA LEU A 88 -0.55 1.67 0.67
C LEU A 88 -0.15 2.28 -0.66
N PHE A 89 -0.87 3.33 -1.08
CA PHE A 89 -0.56 4.15 -2.24
C PHE A 89 -0.13 5.56 -1.82
N ALA A 90 0.51 6.28 -2.73
CA ALA A 90 0.69 7.71 -2.53
C ALA A 90 -0.67 8.40 -2.36
N LEU A 91 -0.85 9.05 -1.20
CA LEU A 91 -2.08 9.73 -0.77
C LEU A 91 -3.33 8.83 -0.73
N GLY A 92 -3.17 7.51 -0.65
CA GLY A 92 -4.28 6.56 -0.71
C GLY A 92 -4.00 5.24 -0.02
N CYS A 93 -5.01 4.37 -0.06
CA CYS A 93 -4.91 2.95 0.28
C CYS A 93 -5.82 2.12 -0.63
N GLY A 94 -5.66 0.81 -0.62
CA GLY A 94 -6.48 -0.13 -1.39
C GLY A 94 -7.97 -0.08 -1.04
N ARG A 95 -8.82 -0.46 -2.00
CA ARG A 95 -10.22 -0.75 -1.72
C ARG A 95 -10.35 -1.97 -0.82
N LEU A 96 -11.44 -2.00 -0.05
CA LEU A 96 -11.76 -3.11 0.86
C LEU A 96 -12.70 -4.09 0.15
N PHE A 97 -12.15 -5.18 -0.39
CA PHE A 97 -12.97 -6.19 -1.05
C PHE A 97 -13.32 -7.35 -0.13
N GLU A 98 -12.39 -7.74 0.76
CA GLU A 98 -12.51 -8.98 1.51
C GLU A 98 -12.49 -8.79 3.03
N ARG A 99 -11.99 -7.65 3.52
CA ARG A 99 -11.83 -7.43 4.96
C ARG A 99 -12.42 -6.09 5.39
N PRO A 100 -12.85 -5.98 6.67
CA PRO A 100 -13.40 -4.73 7.20
C PRO A 100 -12.34 -3.62 7.30
N ALA A 101 -12.82 -2.37 7.39
CA ALA A 101 -11.97 -1.18 7.49
C ALA A 101 -10.99 -1.22 8.68
N ALA A 102 -11.38 -1.83 9.79
CA ALA A 102 -10.51 -1.99 10.96
C ALA A 102 -9.23 -2.77 10.64
N ASP A 103 -9.32 -3.84 9.83
CA ASP A 103 -8.17 -4.64 9.45
C ASP A 103 -7.18 -3.83 8.59
N MET A 104 -7.68 -3.10 7.59
CA MET A 104 -6.84 -2.22 6.77
C MET A 104 -6.23 -1.09 7.60
N TRP A 105 -6.98 -0.51 8.54
CA TRP A 105 -6.43 0.50 9.45
C TRP A 105 -5.24 -0.06 10.23
N HIS A 106 -5.38 -1.24 10.84
CA HIS A 106 -4.29 -1.89 11.57
C HIS A 106 -3.11 -2.22 10.66
N SER A 107 -3.36 -2.70 9.45
CA SER A 107 -2.32 -2.96 8.44
C SER A 107 -1.55 -1.70 8.09
N LEU A 108 -2.23 -0.59 7.86
CA LEU A 108 -1.60 0.70 7.58
C LEU A 108 -0.79 1.23 8.78
N GLN A 109 -1.23 0.97 10.02
CA GLN A 109 -0.46 1.36 11.21
C GLN A 109 0.84 0.55 11.35
N LYS A 110 0.87 -0.73 10.97
CA LYS A 110 2.12 -1.51 10.89
C LYS A 110 3.11 -0.85 9.91
N LEU A 111 2.64 -0.47 8.72
CA LEU A 111 3.48 0.19 7.72
C LEU A 111 3.94 1.58 8.17
N ALA A 112 3.07 2.35 8.82
CA ALA A 112 3.40 3.68 9.36
C ALA A 112 4.44 3.64 10.50
N ALA A 113 4.64 2.47 11.14
CA ALA A 113 5.68 2.28 12.16
C ALA A 113 7.08 2.05 11.57
N LEU A 114 7.22 1.83 10.26
CA LEU A 114 8.51 1.72 9.58
C LEU A 114 9.24 3.08 9.59
N PRO A 115 10.57 3.10 9.40
CA PRO A 115 11.34 4.33 9.32
C PRO A 115 10.79 5.30 8.26
N ASP A 116 10.77 6.60 8.57
CA ASP A 116 10.18 7.65 7.72
C ASP A 116 10.83 7.72 6.32
N GLU A 117 12.12 7.39 6.22
CA GLU A 117 12.87 7.33 4.96
C GLU A 117 12.58 6.10 4.09
N THR A 118 11.77 5.14 4.56
CA THR A 118 11.43 3.93 3.79
C THR A 118 10.71 4.30 2.51
N ALA A 119 11.31 3.95 1.37
CA ALA A 119 10.72 4.13 0.05
C ALA A 119 9.62 3.10 -0.19
N VAL A 120 8.43 3.55 -0.58
CA VAL A 120 7.25 2.71 -0.77
C VAL A 120 6.95 2.57 -2.26
N TYR A 121 7.01 1.33 -2.75
CA TYR A 121 6.61 0.94 -4.10
C TYR A 121 5.22 0.30 -4.05
N PHE A 122 4.29 0.81 -4.86
CA PHE A 122 2.89 0.40 -4.87
C PHE A 122 2.42 -0.02 -6.28
N GLY A 123 1.28 -0.72 -6.37
CA GLY A 123 0.89 -1.46 -7.58
C GLY A 123 0.41 -0.59 -8.75
N HIS A 124 -0.21 0.58 -8.49
CA HIS A 124 -0.93 1.34 -9.50
C HIS A 124 -0.66 2.85 -9.44
N GLU A 125 -0.59 3.52 -10.58
CA GLU A 125 -0.42 4.99 -10.68
C GLU A 125 -1.75 5.73 -10.44
N TYR A 126 -2.27 5.65 -9.22
CA TYR A 126 -3.52 6.32 -8.80
C TYR A 126 -3.30 7.69 -8.15
N THR A 127 -2.06 8.14 -8.05
CA THR A 127 -1.64 9.27 -7.22
C THR A 127 -2.39 10.56 -7.52
N LEU A 128 -2.62 10.90 -8.80
CA LEU A 128 -3.36 12.12 -9.15
C LEU A 128 -4.81 12.09 -8.66
N SER A 129 -5.50 10.94 -8.81
CA SER A 129 -6.86 10.77 -8.30
C SER A 129 -6.89 10.81 -6.76
N ASN A 130 -5.88 10.20 -6.13
CA ASN A 130 -5.74 10.22 -4.67
C ASN A 130 -5.46 11.63 -4.15
N ALA A 131 -4.61 12.42 -4.83
CA ALA A 131 -4.30 13.80 -4.48
C ALA A 131 -5.55 14.69 -4.47
N ARG A 132 -6.38 14.58 -5.52
CA ARG A 132 -7.65 15.32 -5.61
C ARG A 132 -8.62 14.96 -4.49
N PHE A 133 -8.66 13.69 -4.11
CA PHE A 133 -9.45 13.25 -2.97
C PHE A 133 -8.86 13.73 -1.65
N ALA A 134 -7.55 13.55 -1.44
CA ALA A 134 -6.88 13.92 -0.19
C ALA A 134 -7.10 15.40 0.17
N ILE A 135 -6.99 16.31 -0.83
CA ILE A 135 -7.21 17.75 -0.62
C ILE A 135 -8.66 18.06 -0.25
N SER A 136 -9.63 17.23 -0.65
CA SER A 136 -11.04 17.40 -0.25
C SER A 136 -11.30 17.00 1.21
N ILE A 137 -10.41 16.18 1.80
CA ILE A 137 -10.49 15.72 3.19
C ILE A 137 -9.71 16.63 4.13
N ASP A 138 -8.53 17.10 3.71
CA ASP A 138 -7.57 17.86 4.51
C ASP A 138 -7.10 19.13 3.76
N PRO A 139 -8.02 20.06 3.45
CA PRO A 139 -7.74 21.20 2.56
C PRO A 139 -6.73 22.20 3.13
N ASP A 140 -6.63 22.30 4.46
CA ASP A 140 -5.77 23.28 5.14
C ASP A 140 -4.34 22.77 5.40
N ASN A 141 -4.03 21.54 5.01
CA ASN A 141 -2.70 20.96 5.13
C ASN A 141 -1.75 21.52 4.06
N VAL A 142 -0.90 22.43 4.45
CA VAL A 142 0.05 23.11 3.55
C VAL A 142 0.98 22.11 2.85
N ARG A 143 1.47 21.08 3.58
CA ARG A 143 2.33 20.04 3.00
C ARG A 143 1.59 19.23 1.94
N LEU A 144 0.32 18.94 2.16
CA LEU A 144 -0.53 18.28 1.17
C LEU A 144 -0.76 19.17 -0.06
N GLN A 145 -1.03 20.47 0.15
CA GLN A 145 -1.22 21.42 -0.96
C GLN A 145 0.03 21.50 -1.84
N ASP A 146 1.22 21.59 -1.25
CA ASP A 146 2.49 21.60 -1.97
C ASP A 146 2.66 20.30 -2.77
N ARG A 147 2.46 19.15 -2.10
CA ARG A 147 2.54 17.83 -2.73
C ARG A 147 1.56 17.65 -3.90
N VAL A 148 0.34 18.15 -3.78
CA VAL A 148 -0.65 18.09 -4.87
C VAL A 148 -0.14 18.83 -6.11
N ARG A 149 0.45 20.04 -5.95
CA ARG A 149 1.05 20.77 -7.07
C ARG A 149 2.18 20.00 -7.76
N ASP A 150 3.09 19.42 -6.96
CA ASP A 150 4.19 18.61 -7.48
C ASP A 150 3.69 17.38 -8.26
N ILE A 151 2.64 16.72 -7.77
CA ILE A 151 2.00 15.59 -8.43
C ILE A 151 1.34 16.01 -9.74
N GLU A 152 0.61 17.11 -9.76
CA GLU A 152 -0.04 17.63 -10.97
C GLU A 152 0.99 17.97 -12.04
N GLU A 153 2.09 18.63 -11.67
CA GLU A 153 3.21 18.93 -12.60
C GLU A 153 3.88 17.65 -13.09
N ALA A 154 4.15 16.68 -12.22
CA ALA A 154 4.77 15.42 -12.59
C ALA A 154 3.89 14.65 -13.58
N ARG A 155 2.59 14.53 -13.30
CA ARG A 155 1.65 13.81 -14.17
C ARG A 155 1.37 14.54 -15.48
N ALA A 156 1.33 15.85 -15.48
CA ALA A 156 1.24 16.66 -16.73
C ALA A 156 2.48 16.47 -17.62
N ALA A 157 3.65 16.25 -17.03
CA ALA A 157 4.89 15.94 -17.74
C ALA A 157 5.07 14.45 -18.08
N GLY A 158 4.06 13.58 -17.82
CA GLY A 158 4.14 12.14 -18.07
C GLY A 158 5.08 11.38 -17.10
N ARG A 159 5.53 11.99 -16.01
CA ARG A 159 6.41 11.37 -15.02
C ARG A 159 5.60 10.52 -14.03
N PHE A 160 6.16 9.38 -13.63
CA PHE A 160 5.60 8.54 -12.54
C PHE A 160 5.79 9.19 -11.18
N THR A 161 4.90 8.82 -10.23
CA THR A 161 4.92 9.33 -8.85
C THR A 161 5.32 8.25 -7.84
N ILE A 162 5.85 7.14 -8.32
CA ILE A 162 6.40 6.03 -7.56
C ILE A 162 7.93 6.13 -7.56
N PRO A 163 8.64 5.95 -6.43
CA PRO A 163 8.11 5.66 -5.09
C PRO A 163 7.66 6.91 -4.31
N THR A 164 6.97 6.69 -3.21
CA THR A 164 6.79 7.66 -2.12
C THR A 164 7.63 7.26 -0.90
N THR A 165 7.47 7.92 0.25
CA THR A 165 8.10 7.51 1.52
C THR A 165 7.09 7.42 2.66
N ILE A 166 7.37 6.59 3.66
CA ILE A 166 6.51 6.48 4.85
C ILE A 166 6.32 7.84 5.53
N GLY A 167 7.39 8.63 5.69
CA GLY A 167 7.31 9.97 6.30
C GLY A 167 6.39 10.91 5.53
N LEU A 168 6.50 10.94 4.20
CA LEU A 168 5.65 11.79 3.36
C LEU A 168 4.17 11.35 3.43
N GLU A 169 3.91 10.04 3.49
CA GLU A 169 2.56 9.53 3.68
C GLU A 169 1.99 9.88 5.06
N LYS A 170 2.76 9.80 6.13
CA LYS A 170 2.35 10.22 7.48
C LYS A 170 2.00 11.71 7.54
N GLU A 171 2.67 12.55 6.77
CA GLU A 171 2.41 14.00 6.72
C GLU A 171 1.16 14.36 5.90
N THR A 172 0.82 13.58 4.87
CA THR A 172 -0.11 14.04 3.83
C THR A 172 -1.22 13.07 3.46
N ASN A 173 -1.09 11.75 3.74
CA ASN A 173 -2.08 10.75 3.37
C ASN A 173 -3.22 10.70 4.39
N PRO A 174 -4.47 11.05 4.02
CA PRO A 174 -5.59 11.08 4.97
C PRO A 174 -5.90 9.69 5.57
N PHE A 175 -5.56 8.60 4.88
CA PHE A 175 -5.76 7.24 5.38
C PHE A 175 -4.79 6.84 6.49
N LEU A 176 -3.62 7.46 6.60
CA LEU A 176 -2.72 7.31 7.74
C LEU A 176 -3.01 8.30 8.87
N ARG A 177 -3.82 9.32 8.59
CA ARG A 177 -4.06 10.47 9.46
C ARG A 177 -5.48 10.52 10.04
N ALA A 178 -6.16 9.38 10.18
CA ALA A 178 -7.48 9.29 10.82
C ALA A 178 -7.49 9.77 12.29
N THR A 179 -6.32 9.91 12.90
CA THR A 179 -6.14 10.48 14.25
C THR A 179 -6.05 12.01 14.25
N ASP A 180 -5.83 12.64 13.10
CA ASP A 180 -5.58 14.09 12.99
C ASP A 180 -6.82 14.90 13.36
N PRO A 181 -6.71 15.87 14.32
CA PRO A 181 -7.86 16.67 14.76
C PRO A 181 -8.48 17.53 13.65
N ALA A 182 -7.70 18.00 12.67
CA ALA A 182 -8.24 18.79 11.55
C ALA A 182 -9.11 17.92 10.65
N ILE A 183 -8.63 16.73 10.26
CA ILE A 183 -9.42 15.76 9.48
C ILE A 183 -10.71 15.41 10.23
N ARG A 184 -10.62 15.11 11.53
CA ARG A 184 -11.80 14.77 12.33
C ARG A 184 -12.84 15.88 12.37
N ARG A 185 -12.42 17.13 12.52
CA ARG A 185 -13.33 18.30 12.46
C ARG A 185 -13.96 18.44 11.07
N ASN A 186 -13.17 18.34 10.01
CA ASN A 186 -13.67 18.44 8.64
C ASN A 186 -14.71 17.35 8.31
N LEU A 187 -14.57 16.18 8.95
CA LEU A 187 -15.50 15.05 8.79
C LEU A 187 -16.67 15.09 9.79
N LEU A 188 -16.65 15.98 10.81
CA LEU A 188 -17.59 16.00 11.95
C LEU A 188 -17.55 14.69 12.76
N MET A 189 -16.33 14.19 13.01
CA MET A 189 -16.09 12.88 13.65
C MET A 189 -15.12 12.95 14.84
N GLU A 190 -15.09 14.06 15.58
CA GLU A 190 -14.13 14.33 16.65
C GLU A 190 -14.20 13.29 17.78
N THR A 191 -15.38 12.71 18.02
CA THR A 191 -15.61 11.74 19.12
C THR A 191 -15.58 10.29 18.68
N LYS A 192 -15.34 10.03 17.38
CA LYS A 192 -15.34 8.69 16.81
C LYS A 192 -14.00 7.97 17.01
N SER A 193 -14.01 6.63 16.94
CA SER A 193 -12.76 5.85 16.95
C SER A 193 -11.93 6.10 15.68
N ASN A 194 -10.66 5.72 15.70
CA ASN A 194 -9.77 5.87 14.54
C ASN A 194 -10.27 5.02 13.37
N GLU A 195 -10.74 3.82 13.64
CA GLU A 195 -11.28 2.88 12.67
C GLU A 195 -12.56 3.43 12.02
N GLU A 196 -13.45 4.08 12.81
CA GLU A 196 -14.65 4.72 12.28
C GLU A 196 -14.30 5.89 11.36
N VAL A 197 -13.32 6.72 11.74
CA VAL A 197 -12.84 7.84 10.91
C VAL A 197 -12.20 7.31 9.63
N PHE A 198 -11.32 6.32 9.73
CA PHE A 198 -10.73 5.66 8.56
C PHE A 198 -11.80 5.07 7.62
N ALA A 199 -12.78 4.37 8.18
CA ALA A 199 -13.89 3.78 7.41
C ALA A 199 -14.68 4.86 6.65
N GLU A 200 -14.95 6.00 7.28
CA GLU A 200 -15.64 7.12 6.63
C GLU A 200 -14.78 7.73 5.50
N ILE A 201 -13.47 7.92 5.72
CA ILE A 201 -12.55 8.39 4.67
C ILE A 201 -12.59 7.41 3.47
N ARG A 202 -12.50 6.09 3.73
CA ARG A 202 -12.52 5.07 2.67
C ARG A 202 -13.85 5.08 1.91
N LYS A 203 -14.97 5.14 2.62
CA LYS A 203 -16.31 5.24 2.04
C LYS A 203 -16.46 6.48 1.15
N ARG A 204 -15.96 7.65 1.60
CA ARG A 204 -15.97 8.87 0.77
C ARG A 204 -15.14 8.69 -0.50
N LYS A 205 -13.96 8.06 -0.39
CA LYS A 205 -13.11 7.79 -1.56
C LYS A 205 -13.77 6.82 -2.55
N ASP A 206 -14.53 5.84 -2.06
CA ASP A 206 -15.22 4.88 -2.93
C ASP A 206 -16.37 5.51 -3.74
N ASN A 207 -16.87 6.68 -3.28
CA ASN A 207 -17.93 7.45 -3.92
C ASN A 207 -17.41 8.75 -4.60
N PHE A 208 -16.12 8.98 -4.61
CA PHE A 208 -15.45 10.14 -5.21
C PHE A 208 -15.09 9.86 -6.67
#